data_c0be39267b3373f3d503a4ee3c7b16e6
#
_entry.id   c0be39267b3373f3d503a4ee3c7b16e6
#
_cell.length_a   1.000
_cell.length_b   1.000
_cell.length_c   1.000
_cell.angle_alpha   90.00
_cell.angle_beta   90.00
_cell.angle_gamma   90.00
#
_symmetry.space_group_name_H-M   'P 1'
#
loop_
_entity.id
_entity.type
_entity.pdbx_description
1 polymer ?
#
loop_
_entity_poly.entity_id
_entity_poly.type
_entity_poly.pdbx_seq_one_letter_code
_entity_poly.pdbx_strand_id
1 'polypeptide(L)'
;MKISILAILFLGVSAQAQEATISLQDSISGSYKQSMENYIQLRLDVNSDITEFKFNNPSPAKDFHVLPNESYQSRISVGYKWLNFSYSFSPKIDGFNDDEALKGKSDIFGLSLNLSFKELQQSFFYKKVTGYYLSNSNDYRSELNASGIFSKYAILPEFKSTEAGFVNYYYFNAKKFSSQFARNQSEIQLKSAGSLVSVLGFYYTDIDGRKQKLPFLQSYIDQNLIYPARNQTFYGVIGTGYAYNYIFSKHFYATGFLYPSVGAQFSKVAFPAEKPSEKHTEMTISGYSEFSLGYNSDTWFGGIYGNYNGYTSPTSEAKSNGEETYAMLFVGYRFKAPKPVEKTFDWLESKFKKKN
;
A
#
# COMPACT_ATOMS: atom_id res chain seq x y z
N MET A 1 20.94 -12.52 18.65
CA MET A 1 19.68 -11.83 18.92
C MET A 1 18.72 -12.06 17.73
N LYS A 2 18.21 -13.31 17.58
CA LYS A 2 17.48 -13.76 16.37
C LYS A 2 16.11 -14.42 16.66
N ILE A 3 15.48 -14.24 17.81
CA ILE A 3 14.28 -15.03 18.18
C ILE A 3 13.04 -14.19 18.53
N SER A 4 13.12 -12.87 18.65
CA SER A 4 12.01 -12.08 19.22
C SER A 4 10.97 -11.54 18.21
N ILE A 5 11.25 -11.47 16.93
CA ILE A 5 10.31 -10.88 15.93
C ILE A 5 9.23 -11.88 15.50
N LEU A 6 9.53 -13.18 15.49
CA LEU A 6 8.54 -14.21 15.12
C LEU A 6 7.49 -14.44 16.21
N ALA A 7 7.82 -14.16 17.48
CA ALA A 7 6.92 -14.35 18.61
C ALA A 7 5.80 -13.30 18.68
N ILE A 8 6.02 -12.08 18.20
CA ILE A 8 5.00 -11.01 18.21
C ILE A 8 3.94 -11.28 17.13
N LEU A 9 4.31 -11.90 16.01
CA LEU A 9 3.38 -12.32 14.96
C LEU A 9 2.42 -13.43 15.45
N PHE A 10 2.89 -14.31 16.35
CA PHE A 10 2.05 -15.41 16.88
C PHE A 10 1.14 -14.99 18.04
N LEU A 11 1.51 -14.00 18.84
CA LEU A 11 0.68 -13.54 19.97
C LEU A 11 -0.58 -12.79 19.53
N GLY A 12 -0.58 -12.12 18.36
CA GLY A 12 -1.77 -11.47 17.82
C GLY A 12 -2.82 -12.45 17.28
N VAL A 13 -2.42 -13.66 16.88
CA VAL A 13 -3.34 -14.68 16.33
C VAL A 13 -4.01 -15.50 17.42
N SER A 14 -3.35 -15.69 18.56
CA SER A 14 -3.87 -16.55 19.64
C SER A 14 -4.96 -15.90 20.52
N ALA A 15 -5.02 -14.57 20.60
CA ALA A 15 -6.01 -13.89 21.44
C ALA A 15 -7.41 -13.79 20.83
N GLN A 16 -7.59 -14.09 19.53
CA GLN A 16 -8.85 -13.86 18.82
C GLN A 16 -9.63 -15.15 18.43
N ALA A 17 -9.05 -16.33 18.69
CA ALA A 17 -9.70 -17.59 18.35
C ALA A 17 -10.86 -17.97 19.29
N GLN A 18 -11.09 -17.21 20.36
CA GLN A 18 -11.98 -17.62 21.45
C GLN A 18 -13.45 -17.21 21.32
N GLU A 19 -13.86 -16.38 20.35
CA GLU A 19 -15.25 -15.91 20.22
C GLU A 19 -15.93 -16.15 18.85
N ALA A 20 -15.53 -17.15 18.10
CA ALA A 20 -16.21 -17.48 16.83
C ALA A 20 -17.48 -18.35 16.98
N THR A 21 -18.06 -18.39 18.19
CA THR A 21 -19.38 -19.01 18.40
C THR A 21 -20.40 -17.91 18.65
N ILE A 22 -20.81 -17.22 17.60
CA ILE A 22 -21.99 -16.34 17.65
C ILE A 22 -23.17 -17.17 17.14
N SER A 23 -24.16 -17.29 18.02
CA SER A 23 -25.45 -17.87 17.75
C SER A 23 -26.11 -17.25 16.50
N LEU A 24 -26.63 -18.09 15.62
CA LEU A 24 -27.41 -17.75 14.42
C LEU A 24 -28.74 -17.01 14.70
N GLN A 25 -28.85 -16.30 15.83
CA GLN A 25 -30.13 -15.76 16.31
C GLN A 25 -30.05 -14.32 16.81
N ASP A 26 -29.35 -13.45 16.08
CA ASP A 26 -29.61 -12.03 16.14
C ASP A 26 -30.54 -11.67 14.98
N SER A 27 -31.80 -11.41 15.30
CA SER A 27 -32.82 -11.04 14.33
C SER A 27 -32.35 -9.93 13.43
N ILE A 28 -32.45 -10.11 12.11
CA ILE A 28 -32.03 -9.22 11.02
C ILE A 28 -32.47 -7.75 11.23
N SER A 29 -33.47 -7.47 12.01
CA SER A 29 -33.98 -6.12 12.29
C SER A 29 -33.10 -5.24 13.19
N GLY A 30 -32.13 -5.82 13.92
CA GLY A 30 -31.22 -5.12 14.84
C GLY A 30 -29.77 -5.02 14.39
N SER A 31 -29.34 -5.84 13.44
CA SER A 31 -27.92 -5.96 13.06
C SER A 31 -27.42 -4.73 12.29
N TYR A 32 -26.18 -4.31 12.60
CA TYR A 32 -25.46 -3.26 11.87
C TYR A 32 -24.72 -3.79 10.64
N LYS A 33 -24.46 -5.09 10.59
CA LYS A 33 -23.65 -5.74 9.55
C LYS A 33 -24.23 -7.10 9.19
N GLN A 34 -23.96 -7.51 7.94
CA GLN A 34 -24.25 -8.84 7.40
C GLN A 34 -22.94 -9.47 6.97
N SER A 35 -22.64 -10.68 7.50
CA SER A 35 -21.46 -11.44 7.09
C SER A 35 -21.67 -12.07 5.72
N MET A 36 -20.62 -12.04 4.91
CA MET A 36 -20.51 -12.73 3.62
C MET A 36 -19.45 -13.84 3.65
N GLU A 37 -19.16 -14.38 4.85
CA GLU A 37 -18.09 -15.36 5.06
C GLU A 37 -18.25 -16.67 4.28
N ASN A 38 -19.48 -17.04 3.90
CA ASN A 38 -19.75 -18.22 3.07
C ASN A 38 -19.61 -17.97 1.55
N TYR A 39 -19.24 -16.76 1.17
CA TYR A 39 -19.08 -16.36 -0.22
C TYR A 39 -17.62 -16.05 -0.54
N ILE A 40 -17.18 -16.52 -1.71
CA ILE A 40 -15.94 -16.04 -2.30
C ILE A 40 -16.21 -14.67 -2.92
N GLN A 41 -15.33 -13.70 -2.65
CA GLN A 41 -15.33 -12.39 -3.29
C GLN A 41 -14.24 -12.39 -4.37
N LEU A 42 -14.62 -12.20 -5.62
CA LEU A 42 -13.71 -11.94 -6.72
C LEU A 42 -13.80 -10.45 -7.08
N ARG A 43 -12.68 -9.74 -7.10
CA ARG A 43 -12.63 -8.31 -7.41
C ARG A 43 -11.57 -8.01 -8.46
N LEU A 44 -11.93 -7.15 -9.38
CA LEU A 44 -11.03 -6.54 -10.35
C LEU A 44 -10.96 -5.04 -10.07
N ASP A 45 -9.74 -4.52 -10.01
CA ASP A 45 -9.46 -3.09 -9.82
C ASP A 45 -8.63 -2.55 -10.98
N VAL A 46 -8.91 -1.30 -11.34
CA VAL A 46 -7.97 -0.44 -12.06
C VAL A 46 -7.59 0.68 -11.12
N ASN A 47 -6.30 0.86 -10.91
CA ASN A 47 -5.80 1.83 -9.96
C ASN A 47 -4.64 2.66 -10.52
N SER A 48 -4.48 3.86 -9.96
CA SER A 48 -3.34 4.72 -10.15
C SER A 48 -2.61 4.82 -8.82
N ASP A 49 -1.37 4.37 -8.80
CA ASP A 49 -0.49 4.35 -7.63
C ASP A 49 0.82 5.01 -8.05
N ILE A 50 0.83 6.34 -7.95
CA ILE A 50 1.97 7.16 -8.36
C ILE A 50 2.85 7.39 -7.14
N THR A 51 4.00 6.72 -7.12
CA THR A 51 5.06 6.96 -6.15
C THR A 51 6.20 7.68 -6.84
N GLU A 52 6.36 8.97 -6.56
CA GLU A 52 7.51 9.76 -7.00
C GLU A 52 8.61 9.68 -5.93
N PHE A 53 9.82 9.30 -6.34
CA PHE A 53 10.99 9.41 -5.48
C PHE A 53 11.73 10.71 -5.76
N LYS A 54 11.77 11.59 -4.75
CA LYS A 54 12.46 12.87 -4.79
C LYS A 54 13.75 12.79 -3.98
N PHE A 55 14.87 13.05 -4.66
CA PHE A 55 16.17 13.15 -4.02
C PHE A 55 16.58 14.61 -4.03
N ASN A 56 16.47 15.25 -2.88
CA ASN A 56 16.76 16.65 -2.71
C ASN A 56 18.28 16.83 -2.56
N ASN A 57 18.85 17.73 -3.33
CA ASN A 57 20.24 18.09 -3.26
C ASN A 57 20.42 19.47 -2.61
N PRO A 58 21.55 19.72 -1.89
CA PRO A 58 21.84 21.06 -1.39
C PRO A 58 22.03 22.04 -2.54
N SER A 59 21.46 23.24 -2.41
CA SER A 59 21.66 24.32 -3.39
C SER A 59 23.17 24.60 -3.58
N PRO A 60 23.67 24.80 -4.84
CA PRO A 60 22.91 25.04 -6.08
C PRO A 60 22.60 23.79 -6.93
N ALA A 61 22.75 22.60 -6.39
CA ALA A 61 22.47 21.36 -7.12
C ALA A 61 20.97 21.18 -7.37
N LYS A 62 20.66 20.55 -8.48
CA LYS A 62 19.27 20.26 -8.89
C LYS A 62 18.75 19.01 -8.20
N ASP A 63 17.49 19.02 -7.82
CA ASP A 63 16.83 17.83 -7.30
C ASP A 63 16.66 16.77 -8.39
N PHE A 64 16.62 15.49 -7.99
CA PHE A 64 16.51 14.36 -8.89
C PHE A 64 15.18 13.63 -8.60
N HIS A 65 14.23 13.72 -9.54
CA HIS A 65 12.88 13.20 -9.40
C HIS A 65 12.66 12.04 -10.35
N VAL A 66 12.33 10.85 -9.83
CA VAL A 66 12.07 9.67 -10.64
C VAL A 66 10.67 9.14 -10.45
N LEU A 67 10.04 8.83 -11.59
CA LEU A 67 8.69 8.25 -11.66
C LEU A 67 8.71 6.97 -12.48
N PRO A 68 7.91 5.96 -12.13
CA PRO A 68 7.64 4.86 -13.05
C PRO A 68 6.72 5.33 -14.18
N ASN A 69 6.85 4.73 -15.35
CA ASN A 69 5.95 4.97 -16.46
C ASN A 69 4.74 4.04 -16.40
N GLU A 70 3.98 4.12 -15.33
CA GLU A 70 2.80 3.30 -15.10
C GLU A 70 1.71 4.16 -14.47
N SER A 71 0.90 4.78 -15.32
CA SER A 71 -0.21 5.60 -14.88
C SER A 71 -1.36 4.75 -14.31
N TYR A 72 -1.49 3.51 -14.82
CA TYR A 72 -2.58 2.61 -14.42
C TYR A 72 -2.08 1.19 -14.23
N GLN A 73 -2.51 0.58 -13.15
CA GLN A 73 -2.27 -0.82 -12.80
C GLN A 73 -3.60 -1.55 -12.70
N SER A 74 -3.58 -2.85 -12.93
CA SER A 74 -4.71 -3.73 -12.65
C SER A 74 -4.40 -4.62 -11.44
N ARG A 75 -5.43 -4.91 -10.66
CA ARG A 75 -5.33 -5.82 -9.54
C ARG A 75 -6.49 -6.81 -9.57
N ILE A 76 -6.18 -8.08 -9.35
CA ILE A 76 -7.16 -9.13 -9.12
C ILE A 76 -7.07 -9.53 -7.65
N SER A 77 -8.22 -9.58 -6.98
CA SER A 77 -8.30 -9.96 -5.57
C SER A 77 -9.30 -11.10 -5.39
N VAL A 78 -8.93 -12.04 -4.53
CA VAL A 78 -9.81 -13.15 -4.13
C VAL A 78 -9.89 -13.16 -2.62
N GLY A 79 -11.12 -13.07 -2.09
CA GLY A 79 -11.40 -13.11 -0.66
C GLY A 79 -12.27 -14.29 -0.29
N TYR A 80 -12.02 -14.90 0.87
CA TYR A 80 -12.90 -15.89 1.50
C TYR A 80 -12.71 -15.87 3.01
N LYS A 81 -13.81 -15.80 3.74
CA LYS A 81 -13.80 -15.67 5.20
C LYS A 81 -12.88 -14.53 5.66
N TRP A 82 -11.89 -14.83 6.47
CA TRP A 82 -10.92 -13.89 7.04
C TRP A 82 -9.72 -13.58 6.14
N LEU A 83 -9.59 -14.26 4.99
CA LEU A 83 -8.45 -14.17 4.08
C LEU A 83 -8.81 -13.41 2.81
N ASN A 84 -7.98 -12.45 2.40
CA ASN A 84 -8.04 -11.83 1.09
C ASN A 84 -6.62 -11.76 0.51
N PHE A 85 -6.46 -12.26 -0.70
CA PHE A 85 -5.22 -12.23 -1.47
C PHE A 85 -5.40 -11.37 -2.72
N SER A 86 -4.40 -10.58 -3.05
CA SER A 86 -4.41 -9.74 -4.26
C SER A 86 -3.10 -9.80 -5.01
N TYR A 87 -3.20 -9.76 -6.33
CA TYR A 87 -2.09 -9.69 -7.27
C TYR A 87 -2.24 -8.46 -8.15
N SER A 88 -1.20 -7.60 -8.19
CA SER A 88 -1.15 -6.39 -9.00
C SER A 88 -0.15 -6.54 -10.14
N PHE A 89 -0.53 -6.06 -11.30
CA PHE A 89 0.26 -6.12 -12.53
C PHE A 89 -0.08 -4.94 -13.45
N SER A 90 0.80 -4.64 -14.40
CA SER A 90 0.58 -3.64 -15.43
C SER A 90 0.02 -4.30 -16.68
N PRO A 91 -1.25 -4.01 -17.05
CA PRO A 91 -1.82 -4.57 -18.28
C PRO A 91 -1.20 -3.88 -19.50
N LYS A 92 -0.89 -4.66 -20.54
CA LYS A 92 -0.54 -4.15 -21.86
C LYS A 92 -1.82 -3.98 -22.66
N ILE A 93 -2.42 -2.80 -22.59
CA ILE A 93 -3.66 -2.46 -23.30
C ILE A 93 -3.39 -1.19 -24.09
N ASP A 94 -3.70 -1.20 -25.40
CA ASP A 94 -3.61 -0.03 -26.27
C ASP A 94 -4.47 1.12 -25.68
N GLY A 95 -3.90 2.31 -25.59
CA GLY A 95 -4.51 3.48 -24.96
C GLY A 95 -4.22 3.63 -23.45
N PHE A 96 -3.58 2.62 -22.83
CA PHE A 96 -3.11 2.68 -21.45
C PHE A 96 -1.60 2.47 -21.44
N ASN A 97 -0.85 3.41 -20.83
CA ASN A 97 0.61 3.36 -20.73
C ASN A 97 1.34 3.28 -22.08
N ASP A 98 0.85 4.00 -23.12
CA ASP A 98 1.38 3.92 -24.51
C ASP A 98 2.57 4.83 -24.75
N ASP A 99 3.02 5.57 -23.77
CA ASP A 99 4.15 6.51 -23.89
C ASP A 99 5.50 5.86 -23.58
N GLU A 100 5.62 4.53 -23.73
CA GLU A 100 6.87 3.77 -23.53
C GLU A 100 8.02 4.32 -24.37
N ALA A 101 7.76 4.78 -25.59
CA ALA A 101 8.78 5.40 -26.44
C ALA A 101 9.33 6.71 -25.86
N LEU A 102 8.54 7.39 -25.03
CA LEU A 102 8.87 8.68 -24.44
C LEU A 102 9.49 8.57 -23.05
N LYS A 103 8.94 7.70 -22.21
CA LYS A 103 9.28 7.56 -20.78
C LYS A 103 9.95 6.22 -20.43
N GLY A 104 10.07 5.31 -21.41
CA GLY A 104 10.53 3.95 -21.16
C GLY A 104 9.43 3.06 -20.59
N LYS A 105 9.75 1.79 -20.42
CA LYS A 105 8.85 0.77 -19.88
C LYS A 105 9.07 0.61 -18.39
N SER A 106 7.98 0.50 -17.61
CA SER A 106 8.01 0.05 -16.23
C SER A 106 7.33 -1.32 -16.09
N ASP A 107 7.90 -2.19 -15.30
CA ASP A 107 7.32 -3.47 -14.93
C ASP A 107 6.97 -3.44 -13.45
N ILE A 108 5.69 -3.69 -13.11
CA ILE A 108 5.19 -3.72 -11.73
C ILE A 108 4.75 -5.14 -11.37
N PHE A 109 5.19 -5.58 -10.23
CA PHE A 109 4.76 -6.80 -9.57
C PHE A 109 4.34 -6.47 -8.15
N GLY A 110 3.12 -6.83 -7.77
CA GLY A 110 2.60 -6.58 -6.41
C GLY A 110 1.81 -7.76 -5.87
N LEU A 111 2.03 -8.07 -4.61
CA LEU A 111 1.26 -9.04 -3.84
C LEU A 111 0.74 -8.37 -2.57
N SER A 112 -0.49 -8.68 -2.18
CA SER A 112 -0.99 -8.33 -0.85
C SER A 112 -1.84 -9.44 -0.25
N LEU A 113 -1.70 -9.57 1.07
CA LEU A 113 -2.42 -10.51 1.89
C LEU A 113 -3.08 -9.73 3.02
N ASN A 114 -4.41 -9.80 3.10
CA ASN A 114 -5.16 -9.19 4.17
C ASN A 114 -5.83 -10.28 5.01
N LEU A 115 -5.62 -10.21 6.31
CA LEU A 115 -6.27 -11.05 7.31
C LEU A 115 -7.23 -10.18 8.10
N SER A 116 -8.49 -10.55 8.12
CA SER A 116 -9.55 -9.77 8.75
C SER A 116 -10.27 -10.59 9.80
N PHE A 117 -10.06 -10.20 11.04
CA PHE A 117 -10.76 -10.73 12.20
C PHE A 117 -11.78 -9.68 12.69
N LYS A 118 -12.51 -9.98 13.75
CA LYS A 118 -13.59 -9.09 14.22
C LYS A 118 -13.12 -7.66 14.53
N GLU A 119 -12.11 -7.53 15.41
CA GLU A 119 -11.54 -6.25 15.82
C GLU A 119 -10.23 -5.91 15.09
N LEU A 120 -9.57 -6.93 14.55
CA LEU A 120 -8.21 -6.86 14.05
C LEU A 120 -8.18 -7.06 12.54
N GLN A 121 -7.55 -6.14 11.82
CA GLN A 121 -7.20 -6.31 10.42
C GLN A 121 -5.70 -6.18 10.26
N GLN A 122 -5.11 -7.14 9.57
CA GLN A 122 -3.69 -7.20 9.27
C GLN A 122 -3.49 -7.18 7.76
N SER A 123 -2.61 -6.32 7.29
CA SER A 123 -2.29 -6.18 5.87
C SER A 123 -0.81 -6.38 5.66
N PHE A 124 -0.46 -7.29 4.78
CA PHE A 124 0.91 -7.53 4.32
C PHE A 124 0.97 -7.20 2.84
N PHE A 125 2.00 -6.52 2.42
CA PHE A 125 2.18 -6.24 1.00
C PHE A 125 3.66 -6.32 0.61
N TYR A 126 3.87 -6.62 -0.66
CA TYR A 126 5.14 -6.57 -1.35
C TYR A 126 4.91 -5.99 -2.75
N LYS A 127 5.71 -5.00 -3.12
CA LYS A 127 5.66 -4.35 -4.43
C LYS A 127 7.08 -4.21 -4.95
N LYS A 128 7.28 -4.52 -6.23
CA LYS A 128 8.54 -4.31 -6.93
C LYS A 128 8.25 -3.60 -8.23
N VAL A 129 9.02 -2.55 -8.50
CA VAL A 129 8.95 -1.78 -9.74
C VAL A 129 10.33 -1.79 -10.38
N THR A 130 10.41 -1.97 -11.70
CA THR A 130 11.63 -1.90 -12.48
C THR A 130 11.37 -1.03 -13.70
N GLY A 131 12.28 -0.11 -13.99
CA GLY A 131 12.13 0.89 -15.05
C GLY A 131 11.46 2.16 -14.54
N TYR A 132 12.16 3.27 -14.71
CA TYR A 132 11.76 4.61 -14.29
C TYR A 132 12.16 5.61 -15.36
N TYR A 133 11.75 6.84 -15.21
CA TYR A 133 12.25 7.98 -15.96
C TYR A 133 12.45 9.18 -15.04
N LEU A 134 13.33 10.09 -15.46
CA LEU A 134 13.59 11.34 -14.76
C LEU A 134 12.46 12.32 -15.09
N SER A 135 11.55 12.58 -14.15
CA SER A 135 10.35 13.41 -14.38
C SER A 135 10.73 14.88 -14.61
N ASN A 136 11.75 15.37 -13.90
CA ASN A 136 12.28 16.72 -14.06
C ASN A 136 13.47 16.80 -15.04
N SER A 137 13.46 16.01 -16.12
CA SER A 137 14.51 16.02 -17.15
C SER A 137 14.78 17.39 -17.76
N ASN A 138 13.81 18.30 -17.76
CA ASN A 138 14.00 19.65 -18.26
C ASN A 138 15.05 20.45 -17.45
N ASP A 139 15.16 20.17 -16.14
CA ASP A 139 16.15 20.81 -15.29
C ASP A 139 17.59 20.42 -15.67
N TYR A 140 17.75 19.25 -16.28
CA TYR A 140 19.01 18.66 -16.72
C TYR A 140 19.22 18.74 -18.23
N ARG A 141 18.52 19.61 -18.96
CA ARG A 141 18.49 19.62 -20.44
C ARG A 141 19.86 19.84 -21.07
N SER A 142 20.67 20.72 -20.52
CA SER A 142 22.04 20.97 -21.00
C SER A 142 22.96 19.76 -20.86
N GLU A 143 22.87 19.09 -19.71
CA GLU A 143 23.69 17.92 -19.38
C GLU A 143 23.25 16.68 -20.19
N LEU A 144 21.94 16.51 -20.38
CA LEU A 144 21.38 15.47 -21.24
C LEU A 144 21.85 15.64 -22.70
N ASN A 145 21.75 16.85 -23.25
CA ASN A 145 22.19 17.15 -24.59
C ASN A 145 23.70 16.94 -24.75
N ALA A 146 24.50 17.38 -23.78
CA ALA A 146 25.94 17.17 -23.78
C ALA A 146 26.31 15.67 -23.72
N SER A 147 25.47 14.83 -23.17
CA SER A 147 25.60 13.37 -23.10
C SER A 147 24.96 12.64 -24.28
N GLY A 148 24.47 13.36 -25.31
CA GLY A 148 23.82 12.77 -26.49
C GLY A 148 22.39 12.27 -26.24
N ILE A 149 21.72 12.67 -25.13
CA ILE A 149 20.37 12.30 -24.81
C ILE A 149 19.43 13.44 -25.22
N PHE A 150 18.81 13.31 -26.39
CA PHE A 150 17.93 14.35 -26.96
C PHE A 150 16.42 14.06 -26.72
N SER A 151 16.07 12.91 -26.15
CA SER A 151 14.71 12.58 -25.79
C SER A 151 14.14 13.54 -24.72
N LYS A 152 12.83 13.70 -24.67
CA LYS A 152 12.14 14.59 -23.69
C LYS A 152 12.47 14.20 -22.25
N TYR A 153 12.56 12.91 -21.97
CA TYR A 153 12.88 12.37 -20.66
C TYR A 153 14.12 11.47 -20.72
N ALA A 154 14.90 11.46 -19.65
CA ALA A 154 15.94 10.46 -19.45
C ALA A 154 15.28 9.17 -18.93
N ILE A 155 15.44 8.08 -19.69
CA ILE A 155 14.87 6.76 -19.35
C ILE A 155 15.86 6.01 -18.46
N LEU A 156 15.36 5.38 -17.40
CA LEU A 156 16.11 4.72 -16.34
C LEU A 156 15.68 3.23 -16.22
N PRO A 157 16.00 2.38 -17.22
CA PRO A 157 15.46 1.02 -17.29
C PRO A 157 15.98 0.09 -16.18
N GLU A 158 17.16 0.37 -15.63
CA GLU A 158 17.79 -0.44 -14.57
C GLU A 158 17.49 0.06 -13.15
N PHE A 159 16.78 1.18 -13.03
CA PHE A 159 16.37 1.73 -11.74
C PHE A 159 15.23 0.90 -11.17
N LYS A 160 15.29 0.57 -9.87
CA LYS A 160 14.35 -0.35 -9.21
C LYS A 160 13.92 0.19 -7.86
N SER A 161 12.65 -0.09 -7.50
CA SER A 161 12.21 -0.04 -6.11
C SER A 161 11.66 -1.38 -5.65
N THR A 162 11.78 -1.63 -4.37
CA THR A 162 11.13 -2.74 -3.66
C THR A 162 10.53 -2.20 -2.39
N GLU A 163 9.26 -2.44 -2.20
CA GLU A 163 8.51 -2.03 -1.03
C GLU A 163 7.88 -3.25 -0.38
N ALA A 164 7.96 -3.35 0.92
CA ALA A 164 7.28 -4.37 1.70
C ALA A 164 6.75 -3.77 2.99
N GLY A 165 5.60 -4.22 3.44
CA GLY A 165 5.05 -3.68 4.67
C GLY A 165 4.09 -4.62 5.37
N PHE A 166 3.87 -4.30 6.63
CA PHE A 166 2.89 -4.90 7.50
C PHE A 166 2.17 -3.79 8.24
N VAL A 167 0.86 -3.76 8.16
CA VAL A 167 0.01 -2.80 8.87
C VAL A 167 -1.05 -3.54 9.65
N ASN A 168 -1.20 -3.16 10.89
CA ASN A 168 -2.17 -3.72 11.83
C ASN A 168 -3.14 -2.62 12.25
N TYR A 169 -4.44 -2.88 12.10
CA TYR A 169 -5.53 -1.99 12.49
C TYR A 169 -6.36 -2.67 13.56
N TYR A 170 -6.58 -1.99 14.68
CA TYR A 170 -7.49 -2.44 15.73
C TYR A 170 -8.70 -1.52 15.80
N TYR A 171 -9.90 -2.08 15.62
CA TYR A 171 -11.17 -1.34 15.58
C TYR A 171 -11.94 -1.53 16.91
N PHE A 172 -12.09 -0.45 17.66
CA PHE A 172 -12.72 -0.50 18.99
C PHE A 172 -14.23 -0.75 18.95
N ASN A 173 -14.92 -0.45 17.85
CA ASN A 173 -16.35 -0.64 17.68
C ASN A 173 -16.70 -1.69 16.63
N ALA A 174 -15.99 -2.79 16.60
CA ALA A 174 -16.17 -3.85 15.60
C ALA A 174 -17.55 -4.55 15.67
N LYS A 175 -18.32 -4.38 16.77
CA LYS A 175 -19.70 -4.88 16.86
C LYS A 175 -20.64 -4.17 15.87
N LYS A 176 -20.44 -2.87 15.64
CA LYS A 176 -21.30 -2.05 14.75
C LYS A 176 -20.60 -1.67 13.45
N PHE A 177 -19.31 -1.37 13.52
CA PHE A 177 -18.49 -0.94 12.39
C PHE A 177 -17.88 -2.16 11.68
N SER A 178 -17.95 -2.20 10.35
CA SER A 178 -17.25 -3.19 9.54
C SER A 178 -16.01 -2.57 8.88
N SER A 179 -14.84 -3.03 9.28
CA SER A 179 -13.57 -2.70 8.61
C SER A 179 -13.45 -3.36 7.24
N GLN A 180 -14.16 -4.46 7.03
CA GLN A 180 -14.10 -5.29 5.83
C GLN A 180 -15.00 -4.76 4.71
N PHE A 181 -15.93 -3.87 5.06
CA PHE A 181 -16.97 -3.38 4.18
C PHE A 181 -16.41 -2.62 2.95
N ALA A 182 -15.48 -1.69 3.14
CA ALA A 182 -14.91 -0.91 2.06
C ALA A 182 -13.65 -1.52 1.44
N ARG A 183 -12.94 -2.37 2.19
CA ARG A 183 -11.64 -2.90 1.79
C ARG A 183 -11.72 -4.27 1.11
N ASN A 184 -12.30 -5.27 1.80
CA ASN A 184 -12.34 -6.67 1.33
C ASN A 184 -13.71 -7.07 0.81
N GLN A 185 -14.75 -6.29 1.11
CA GLN A 185 -16.15 -6.56 0.72
C GLN A 185 -16.67 -7.92 1.25
N SER A 186 -16.09 -8.44 2.34
CA SER A 186 -16.50 -9.70 2.98
C SER A 186 -17.60 -9.52 4.03
N GLU A 187 -18.03 -8.29 4.26
CA GLU A 187 -19.21 -7.92 5.04
C GLU A 187 -20.02 -6.85 4.29
N ILE A 188 -21.29 -6.72 4.59
CA ILE A 188 -22.16 -5.62 4.18
C ILE A 188 -22.50 -4.79 5.42
N GLN A 189 -22.24 -3.49 5.37
CA GLN A 189 -22.70 -2.56 6.40
C GLN A 189 -24.16 -2.21 6.13
N LEU A 190 -25.05 -2.48 7.11
CA LEU A 190 -26.48 -2.25 6.95
C LEU A 190 -26.95 -0.90 7.52
N LYS A 191 -26.24 -0.40 8.54
CA LYS A 191 -26.53 0.88 9.21
C LYS A 191 -25.23 1.65 9.37
N SER A 192 -25.29 2.97 9.26
CA SER A 192 -24.13 3.82 9.47
C SER A 192 -23.50 3.60 10.83
N ALA A 193 -22.18 3.50 10.87
CA ALA A 193 -21.43 3.31 12.10
C ALA A 193 -20.00 3.82 11.94
N GLY A 194 -19.37 4.16 13.05
CA GLY A 194 -17.98 4.53 13.12
C GLY A 194 -17.22 3.80 14.22
N SER A 195 -15.90 3.86 14.14
CA SER A 195 -14.99 3.27 15.12
C SER A 195 -13.75 4.13 15.30
N LEU A 196 -13.31 4.25 16.55
CA LEU A 196 -11.90 4.58 16.80
C LEU A 196 -11.03 3.44 16.27
N VAL A 197 -9.85 3.77 15.79
CA VAL A 197 -8.91 2.82 15.21
C VAL A 197 -7.51 3.11 15.73
N SER A 198 -6.81 2.10 16.23
CA SER A 198 -5.36 2.16 16.46
C SER A 198 -4.64 1.50 15.30
N VAL A 199 -3.53 2.09 14.89
CA VAL A 199 -2.72 1.64 13.75
C VAL A 199 -1.29 1.40 14.21
N LEU A 200 -0.71 0.28 13.78
CA LEU A 200 0.70 -0.04 13.92
C LEU A 200 1.21 -0.54 12.56
N GLY A 201 2.17 0.17 12.00
CA GLY A 201 2.74 -0.14 10.68
C GLY A 201 4.24 -0.31 10.70
N PHE A 202 4.74 -1.21 9.86
CA PHE A 202 6.16 -1.41 9.57
C PHE A 202 6.34 -1.51 8.06
N TYR A 203 7.27 -0.74 7.54
CA TYR A 203 7.51 -0.62 6.11
C TYR A 203 9.00 -0.75 5.82
N TYR A 204 9.32 -1.33 4.70
CA TYR A 204 10.66 -1.39 4.15
C TYR A 204 10.62 -0.93 2.70
N THR A 205 11.51 0.00 2.35
CA THR A 205 11.69 0.48 0.98
C THR A 205 13.17 0.35 0.60
N ASP A 206 13.44 -0.20 -0.57
CA ASP A 206 14.77 -0.30 -1.16
C ASP A 206 14.74 0.28 -2.57
N ILE A 207 15.34 1.43 -2.74
CA ILE A 207 15.50 2.11 -4.03
C ILE A 207 16.92 1.84 -4.52
N ASP A 208 17.06 1.19 -5.68
CA ASP A 208 18.34 0.73 -6.21
C ASP A 208 18.57 1.22 -7.63
N GLY A 209 19.45 2.19 -7.77
CA GLY A 209 19.93 2.74 -9.03
C GLY A 209 21.38 2.36 -9.39
N ARG A 210 22.04 1.46 -8.64
CA ARG A 210 23.45 1.13 -8.80
C ARG A 210 23.82 0.60 -10.18
N LYS A 211 22.89 -0.07 -10.86
CA LYS A 211 23.09 -0.57 -12.23
C LYS A 211 22.77 0.46 -13.31
N GLN A 212 22.08 1.54 -12.93
CA GLN A 212 21.68 2.58 -13.85
C GLN A 212 22.87 3.46 -14.20
N LYS A 213 23.21 3.51 -15.50
CA LYS A 213 24.22 4.45 -16.01
C LYS A 213 23.59 5.82 -16.20
N LEU A 214 24.21 6.85 -15.65
CA LEU A 214 23.74 8.24 -15.68
C LEU A 214 24.88 9.17 -16.16
N PRO A 215 25.26 9.08 -17.46
CA PRO A 215 26.40 9.83 -17.98
C PRO A 215 26.24 11.36 -17.82
N PHE A 216 25.01 11.86 -17.89
CA PHE A 216 24.69 13.27 -17.70
C PHE A 216 24.88 13.78 -16.27
N LEU A 217 24.98 12.88 -15.28
CA LEU A 217 25.24 13.23 -13.88
C LEU A 217 26.72 13.11 -13.49
N GLN A 218 27.62 12.72 -14.40
CA GLN A 218 29.01 12.48 -14.03
C GLN A 218 29.66 13.73 -13.43
N SER A 219 29.42 14.91 -14.01
CA SER A 219 29.93 16.18 -13.48
C SER A 219 29.38 16.51 -12.07
N TYR A 220 28.20 16.06 -11.74
CA TYR A 220 27.62 16.23 -10.38
C TYR A 220 28.23 15.24 -9.39
N ILE A 221 28.48 14.00 -9.81
CA ILE A 221 29.16 12.98 -9.01
C ILE A 221 30.57 13.45 -8.65
N ASP A 222 31.31 14.00 -9.62
CA ASP A 222 32.67 14.51 -9.45
C ASP A 222 32.72 15.72 -8.50
N GLN A 223 31.62 16.46 -8.35
CA GLN A 223 31.47 17.58 -7.43
C GLN A 223 30.92 17.19 -6.04
N ASN A 224 30.91 15.91 -5.69
CA ASN A 224 30.33 15.38 -4.45
C ASN A 224 28.80 15.66 -4.28
N LEU A 225 28.09 15.92 -5.36
CA LEU A 225 26.66 16.13 -5.34
C LEU A 225 25.91 14.79 -5.23
N ILE A 226 24.86 14.76 -4.45
CA ILE A 226 24.29 13.52 -3.93
C ILE A 226 23.27 12.95 -4.93
N TYR A 227 23.66 11.90 -5.63
CA TYR A 227 22.74 10.93 -6.19
C TYR A 227 22.86 9.66 -5.37
N PRO A 228 21.83 9.24 -4.63
CA PRO A 228 21.88 7.97 -3.91
C PRO A 228 21.84 6.81 -4.91
N ALA A 229 22.94 6.08 -5.00
CA ALA A 229 22.99 4.86 -5.81
C ALA A 229 22.02 3.81 -5.24
N ARG A 230 21.84 3.79 -3.91
CA ARG A 230 20.87 2.96 -3.23
C ARG A 230 20.40 3.62 -1.94
N ASN A 231 19.10 3.59 -1.69
CA ASN A 231 18.51 4.01 -0.43
C ASN A 231 17.65 2.88 0.14
N GLN A 232 18.02 2.39 1.32
CA GLN A 232 17.29 1.38 2.06
C GLN A 232 16.69 2.04 3.31
N THR A 233 15.40 1.98 3.45
CA THR A 233 14.68 2.62 4.55
C THR A 233 13.80 1.59 5.25
N PHE A 234 13.91 1.53 6.56
CA PHE A 234 12.96 0.86 7.44
C PHE A 234 12.20 1.92 8.22
N TYR A 235 10.87 1.81 8.24
CA TYR A 235 10.00 2.80 8.85
C TYR A 235 8.95 2.11 9.72
N GLY A 236 8.82 2.55 10.98
CA GLY A 236 7.81 2.09 11.92
C GLY A 236 6.90 3.24 12.36
N VAL A 237 5.58 3.03 12.37
CA VAL A 237 4.59 4.03 12.76
C VAL A 237 3.61 3.50 13.77
N ILE A 238 3.14 4.38 14.64
CA ILE A 238 1.99 4.18 15.50
C ILE A 238 1.05 5.37 15.35
N GLY A 239 -0.24 5.11 15.21
CA GLY A 239 -1.24 6.14 15.03
C GLY A 239 -2.59 5.76 15.64
N THR A 240 -3.46 6.75 15.72
CA THR A 240 -4.85 6.55 16.12
C THR A 240 -5.73 7.50 15.32
N GLY A 241 -6.94 7.06 15.01
CA GLY A 241 -7.84 7.85 14.20
C GLY A 241 -9.28 7.37 14.28
N TYR A 242 -10.08 7.79 13.32
CA TYR A 242 -11.49 7.49 13.27
C TYR A 242 -11.90 7.06 11.86
N ALA A 243 -12.65 5.97 11.78
CA ALA A 243 -13.25 5.46 10.55
C ALA A 243 -14.78 5.53 10.66
N TYR A 244 -15.44 5.87 9.56
CA TYR A 244 -16.89 5.97 9.49
C TYR A 244 -17.43 5.39 8.19
N ASN A 245 -18.45 4.51 8.28
CA ASN A 245 -19.24 3.99 7.16
C ASN A 245 -20.60 4.67 7.18
N TYR A 246 -20.89 5.46 6.17
CA TYR A 246 -22.17 6.13 5.97
C TYR A 246 -23.01 5.38 4.94
N ILE A 247 -24.16 4.87 5.33
CA ILE A 247 -25.11 4.14 4.49
C ILE A 247 -26.28 5.09 4.19
N PHE A 248 -26.34 5.61 2.97
CA PHE A 248 -27.38 6.56 2.56
C PHE A 248 -28.49 5.93 1.74
N SER A 249 -28.32 4.67 1.32
CA SER A 249 -29.38 3.86 0.69
C SER A 249 -29.09 2.38 0.93
N LYS A 250 -30.04 1.51 0.66
CA LYS A 250 -29.94 0.05 0.91
C LYS A 250 -28.62 -0.58 0.47
N HIS A 251 -28.05 -0.09 -0.64
CA HIS A 251 -26.84 -0.65 -1.23
C HIS A 251 -25.74 0.39 -1.49
N PHE A 252 -26.02 1.68 -1.28
CA PHE A 252 -25.05 2.73 -1.54
C PHE A 252 -24.42 3.27 -0.27
N TYR A 253 -23.13 3.54 -0.34
CA TYR A 253 -22.35 3.94 0.81
C TYR A 253 -21.27 4.96 0.47
N ALA A 254 -20.84 5.67 1.51
CA ALA A 254 -19.58 6.40 1.56
C ALA A 254 -18.80 5.97 2.80
N THR A 255 -17.49 5.87 2.71
CA THR A 255 -16.64 5.60 3.86
C THR A 255 -15.55 6.66 3.96
N GLY A 256 -15.12 6.97 5.17
CA GLY A 256 -13.99 7.82 5.44
C GLY A 256 -13.15 7.25 6.58
N PHE A 257 -11.85 7.41 6.49
CA PHE A 257 -10.90 7.07 7.54
C PHE A 257 -9.79 8.11 7.58
N LEU A 258 -9.47 8.58 8.77
CA LEU A 258 -8.41 9.56 8.99
C LEU A 258 -7.64 9.19 10.25
N TYR A 259 -6.31 9.18 10.16
CA TYR A 259 -5.45 9.06 11.34
C TYR A 259 -4.14 9.84 11.20
N PRO A 260 -3.78 10.64 12.20
CA PRO A 260 -2.42 11.08 12.42
C PRO A 260 -1.57 9.95 13.00
N SER A 261 -0.27 9.97 12.72
CA SER A 261 0.68 9.02 13.27
C SER A 261 2.05 9.64 13.49
N VAL A 262 2.80 9.03 14.39
CA VAL A 262 4.21 9.32 14.62
C VAL A 262 5.02 8.07 14.36
N GLY A 263 6.26 8.24 13.91
CA GLY A 263 7.10 7.11 13.57
C GLY A 263 8.57 7.41 13.69
N ALA A 264 9.37 6.35 13.47
CA ALA A 264 10.80 6.42 13.35
C ALA A 264 11.25 5.75 12.06
N GLN A 265 12.15 6.41 11.36
CA GLN A 265 12.74 5.99 10.10
C GLN A 265 14.23 5.72 10.31
N PHE A 266 14.69 4.61 9.77
CA PHE A 266 16.10 4.21 9.76
C PHE A 266 16.52 4.00 8.31
N SER A 267 17.37 4.89 7.79
CA SER A 267 17.81 4.86 6.40
C SER A 267 19.29 4.54 6.29
N LYS A 268 19.66 3.79 5.24
CA LYS A 268 21.03 3.58 4.81
C LYS A 268 21.14 4.00 3.35
N VAL A 269 21.91 5.05 3.12
CA VAL A 269 22.14 5.62 1.78
C VAL A 269 23.52 5.24 1.31
N ALA A 270 23.63 4.62 0.14
CA ALA A 270 24.90 4.35 -0.54
C ALA A 270 25.00 5.27 -1.78
N PHE A 271 26.19 5.81 -1.99
CA PHE A 271 26.49 6.75 -3.07
C PHE A 271 27.27 6.08 -4.21
N PRO A 272 27.28 6.66 -5.41
CA PRO A 272 28.21 6.27 -6.47
C PRO A 272 29.67 6.51 -6.02
N ALA A 273 30.59 5.80 -6.67
CA ALA A 273 32.00 5.82 -6.35
C ALA A 273 32.33 5.29 -4.91
N GLU A 274 33.52 5.55 -4.43
CA GLU A 274 34.03 5.00 -3.18
C GLU A 274 33.56 5.75 -1.92
N LYS A 275 32.54 6.62 -2.04
CA LYS A 275 32.01 7.34 -0.86
C LYS A 275 31.36 6.36 0.11
N PRO A 276 31.70 6.41 1.41
CA PRO A 276 31.09 5.55 2.42
C PRO A 276 29.56 5.73 2.50
N SER A 277 28.85 4.65 2.79
CA SER A 277 27.40 4.73 3.01
C SER A 277 27.10 5.49 4.30
N GLU A 278 26.05 6.30 4.25
CA GLU A 278 25.56 7.08 5.39
C GLU A 278 24.35 6.39 6.02
N LYS A 279 24.19 6.53 7.34
CA LYS A 279 23.03 6.04 8.08
C LYS A 279 22.33 7.23 8.74
N HIS A 280 21.03 7.30 8.58
CA HIS A 280 20.19 8.34 9.17
C HIS A 280 19.12 7.71 10.04
N THR A 281 18.80 8.37 11.14
CA THR A 281 17.67 8.01 12.01
C THR A 281 16.85 9.28 12.23
N GLU A 282 15.58 9.22 11.87
CA GLU A 282 14.71 10.39 11.85
C GLU A 282 13.37 10.04 12.52
N MET A 283 12.80 11.02 13.22
CA MET A 283 11.41 10.98 13.66
C MET A 283 10.53 11.50 12.51
N THR A 284 9.36 10.91 12.35
CA THR A 284 8.40 11.33 11.32
C THR A 284 7.04 11.58 11.94
N ILE A 285 6.33 12.54 11.36
CA ILE A 285 4.91 12.80 11.63
C ILE A 285 4.19 12.59 10.31
N SER A 286 3.13 11.81 10.30
CA SER A 286 2.36 11.54 9.11
C SER A 286 0.86 11.65 9.34
N GLY A 287 0.13 11.92 8.26
CA GLY A 287 -1.32 11.91 8.21
C GLY A 287 -1.80 11.03 7.08
N TYR A 288 -2.69 10.11 7.40
CA TYR A 288 -3.32 9.23 6.43
C TYR A 288 -4.81 9.54 6.36
N SER A 289 -5.32 9.61 5.14
CA SER A 289 -6.76 9.69 4.88
C SER A 289 -7.18 8.69 3.81
N GLU A 290 -8.41 8.20 3.94
CA GLU A 290 -9.01 7.23 3.03
C GLU A 290 -10.47 7.60 2.79
N PHE A 291 -10.92 7.45 1.56
CA PHE A 291 -12.30 7.67 1.16
C PHE A 291 -12.73 6.57 0.19
N SER A 292 -13.99 6.14 0.29
CA SER A 292 -14.62 5.27 -0.69
C SER A 292 -16.09 5.64 -0.88
N LEU A 293 -16.55 5.51 -2.12
CA LEU A 293 -17.95 5.66 -2.50
C LEU A 293 -18.32 4.46 -3.37
N GLY A 294 -19.44 3.80 -3.07
CA GLY A 294 -19.76 2.60 -3.84
C GLY A 294 -21.13 2.02 -3.61
N TYR A 295 -21.32 0.92 -4.32
CA TYR A 295 -22.47 0.03 -4.25
C TYR A 295 -22.05 -1.32 -3.67
N ASN A 296 -22.85 -1.90 -2.76
CA ASN A 296 -22.57 -3.18 -2.15
C ASN A 296 -23.85 -3.95 -1.89
N SER A 297 -24.09 -5.04 -2.63
CA SER A 297 -25.23 -5.94 -2.50
C SER A 297 -24.76 -7.36 -2.18
N ASP A 298 -25.66 -8.29 -2.02
CA ASP A 298 -25.34 -9.70 -1.73
C ASP A 298 -24.46 -10.34 -2.83
N THR A 299 -24.60 -9.89 -4.08
CA THR A 299 -23.96 -10.51 -5.25
C THR A 299 -22.90 -9.62 -5.88
N TRP A 300 -23.23 -8.35 -6.16
CA TRP A 300 -22.38 -7.40 -6.85
C TRP A 300 -21.91 -6.30 -5.91
N PHE A 301 -20.71 -5.86 -6.09
CA PHE A 301 -20.18 -4.66 -5.43
C PHE A 301 -19.23 -3.92 -6.36
N GLY A 302 -19.08 -2.63 -6.14
CA GLY A 302 -18.17 -1.80 -6.92
C GLY A 302 -18.17 -0.37 -6.42
N GLY A 303 -17.21 0.41 -6.87
CA GLY A 303 -17.07 1.79 -6.44
C GLY A 303 -15.72 2.39 -6.76
N ILE A 304 -15.51 3.56 -6.18
CA ILE A 304 -14.23 4.28 -6.19
C ILE A 304 -13.65 4.26 -4.78
N TYR A 305 -12.34 4.24 -4.71
CA TYR A 305 -11.58 4.31 -3.48
C TYR A 305 -10.36 5.20 -3.70
N GLY A 306 -10.00 5.97 -2.72
CA GLY A 306 -8.78 6.77 -2.72
C GLY A 306 -8.17 6.86 -1.35
N ASN A 307 -6.86 7.01 -1.29
CA ASN A 307 -6.16 7.39 -0.09
C ASN A 307 -5.05 8.41 -0.37
N TYR A 308 -4.70 9.13 0.66
CA TYR A 308 -3.60 10.06 0.69
C TYR A 308 -2.80 9.84 1.97
N ASN A 309 -1.50 9.76 1.83
CA ASN A 309 -0.54 9.66 2.92
C ASN A 309 0.50 10.77 2.76
N GLY A 310 0.51 11.73 3.70
CA GLY A 310 1.51 12.78 3.76
C GLY A 310 2.40 12.58 4.98
N TYR A 311 3.71 12.70 4.81
CA TYR A 311 4.67 12.62 5.91
C TYR A 311 5.72 13.71 5.85
N THR A 312 6.21 14.10 7.00
CA THR A 312 7.33 15.04 7.17
C THR A 312 8.28 14.55 8.25
N SER A 313 9.57 14.75 8.00
CA SER A 313 10.64 14.47 8.97
C SER A 313 11.16 15.77 9.55
N PRO A 314 10.66 16.22 10.72
CA PRO A 314 11.04 17.50 11.33
C PRO A 314 12.48 17.54 11.84
N THR A 315 13.12 16.35 11.98
CA THR A 315 14.49 16.22 12.52
C THR A 315 15.57 16.17 11.45
N SER A 316 15.19 16.10 10.17
CA SER A 316 16.13 16.06 9.06
C SER A 316 16.60 17.46 8.67
N GLU A 317 17.92 17.66 8.52
CA GLU A 317 18.50 18.87 7.93
C GLU A 317 18.07 19.06 6.45
N ALA A 318 17.91 17.95 5.74
CA ALA A 318 17.26 17.90 4.44
C ALA A 318 15.80 17.51 4.66
N LYS A 319 14.89 18.48 4.77
CA LYS A 319 13.45 18.24 4.96
C LYS A 319 12.97 17.18 3.95
N SER A 320 12.78 15.96 4.44
CA SER A 320 12.19 14.88 3.65
C SER A 320 10.69 14.96 3.83
N ASN A 321 10.00 15.48 2.83
CA ASN A 321 8.55 15.44 2.74
C ASN A 321 8.19 14.45 1.63
N GLY A 322 7.24 13.59 1.90
CA GLY A 322 6.72 12.66 0.90
C GLY A 322 5.20 12.68 0.90
N GLU A 323 4.67 12.49 -0.29
CA GLU A 323 3.24 12.38 -0.52
C GLU A 323 2.98 11.16 -1.39
N GLU A 324 2.04 10.34 -0.98
CA GLU A 324 1.57 9.18 -1.73
C GLU A 324 0.07 9.34 -1.96
N THR A 325 -0.34 9.26 -3.19
CA THR A 325 -1.75 9.30 -3.59
C THR A 325 -2.09 8.04 -4.34
N TYR A 326 -3.16 7.41 -3.91
CA TYR A 326 -3.70 6.22 -4.54
C TYR A 326 -5.16 6.42 -4.86
N ALA A 327 -5.55 6.05 -6.08
CA ALA A 327 -6.95 6.05 -6.51
C ALA A 327 -7.28 4.74 -7.23
N MET A 328 -8.50 4.25 -7.06
CA MET A 328 -8.92 2.95 -7.57
C MET A 328 -10.38 2.98 -7.97
N LEU A 329 -10.68 2.40 -9.13
CA LEU A 329 -12.01 1.98 -9.53
C LEU A 329 -12.09 0.46 -9.42
N PHE A 330 -13.13 -0.07 -8.80
CA PHE A 330 -13.26 -1.51 -8.61
C PHE A 330 -14.66 -2.03 -8.90
N VAL A 331 -14.72 -3.28 -9.33
CA VAL A 331 -15.93 -4.07 -9.47
C VAL A 331 -15.66 -5.48 -8.96
N GLY A 332 -16.66 -6.08 -8.34
CA GLY A 332 -16.53 -7.45 -7.84
C GLY A 332 -17.84 -8.21 -7.78
N TYR A 333 -17.69 -9.49 -7.65
CA TYR A 333 -18.77 -10.47 -7.64
C TYR A 333 -18.62 -11.46 -6.51
N ARG A 334 -19.71 -11.81 -5.85
CA ARG A 334 -19.79 -12.82 -4.80
C ARG A 334 -20.51 -14.05 -5.27
N PHE A 335 -19.96 -15.22 -4.97
CA PHE A 335 -20.61 -16.51 -5.21
C PHE A 335 -20.33 -17.46 -4.03
N LYS A 336 -21.22 -18.41 -3.82
CA LYS A 336 -21.06 -19.39 -2.75
C LYS A 336 -19.78 -20.18 -2.92
N ALA A 337 -19.06 -20.38 -1.82
CA ALA A 337 -17.84 -21.18 -1.84
C ALA A 337 -18.14 -22.63 -2.23
N PRO A 338 -17.32 -23.24 -3.12
CA PRO A 338 -17.40 -24.66 -3.38
C PRO A 338 -17.06 -25.48 -2.13
N LYS A 339 -17.72 -26.62 -1.93
CA LYS A 339 -17.52 -27.52 -0.78
C LYS A 339 -16.04 -27.85 -0.46
N PRO A 340 -15.14 -28.07 -1.42
CA PRO A 340 -13.72 -28.30 -1.11
C PRO A 340 -13.06 -27.09 -0.41
N VAL A 341 -13.40 -25.86 -0.81
CA VAL A 341 -12.89 -24.62 -0.20
C VAL A 341 -13.42 -24.50 1.22
N GLU A 342 -14.73 -24.68 1.43
CA GLU A 342 -15.34 -24.68 2.78
C GLU A 342 -14.64 -25.67 3.71
N LYS A 343 -14.50 -26.93 3.31
CA LYS A 343 -13.84 -27.99 4.11
C LYS A 343 -12.39 -27.62 4.46
N THR A 344 -11.65 -27.05 3.52
CA THR A 344 -10.26 -26.64 3.75
C THR A 344 -10.19 -25.54 4.84
N PHE A 345 -11.04 -24.52 4.75
CA PHE A 345 -11.06 -23.44 5.73
C PHE A 345 -11.58 -23.92 7.09
N ASP A 346 -12.60 -24.77 7.13
CA ASP A 346 -13.10 -25.36 8.37
C ASP A 346 -12.01 -26.20 9.07
N TRP A 347 -11.22 -26.96 8.30
CA TRP A 347 -10.05 -27.67 8.81
C TRP A 347 -9.00 -26.69 9.38
N LEU A 348 -8.65 -25.62 8.65
CA LEU A 348 -7.72 -24.59 9.14
C LEU A 348 -8.22 -23.99 10.45
N GLU A 349 -9.46 -23.53 10.50
CA GLU A 349 -10.07 -22.94 11.71
C GLU A 349 -10.10 -23.92 12.91
N SER A 350 -10.33 -25.20 12.65
CA SER A 350 -10.30 -26.24 13.69
C SER A 350 -8.91 -26.42 14.32
N LYS A 351 -7.83 -26.14 13.55
CA LYS A 351 -6.46 -26.20 14.08
C LYS A 351 -6.14 -25.01 14.97
N PHE A 352 -6.68 -23.82 14.67
CA PHE A 352 -6.54 -22.66 15.52
C PHE A 352 -7.37 -22.77 16.82
N LYS A 353 -8.56 -23.38 16.78
CA LYS A 353 -9.41 -23.60 17.95
C LYS A 353 -8.88 -24.66 18.92
N LYS A 354 -8.06 -25.63 18.46
CA LYS A 354 -7.52 -26.73 19.31
C LYS A 354 -6.29 -26.37 20.15
N LYS A 355 -5.76 -25.15 20.02
CA LYS A 355 -4.55 -24.70 20.73
C LYS A 355 -4.84 -23.81 21.95
N ASN A 356 -6.13 -23.66 22.31
CA ASN A 356 -6.54 -22.88 23.50
C ASN A 356 -7.20 -23.81 24.53
#